data_805eebb904c0a77f1bcb6d21afc372a6
#
_entry.id   805eebb904c0a77f1bcb6d21afc372a6
#
_cell.length_a   1.000
_cell.length_b   1.000
_cell.length_c   1.000
_cell.angle_alpha   90.00
_cell.angle_beta   90.00
_cell.angle_gamma   90.00
#
_symmetry.space_group_name_H-M   'P 1'
#
loop_
_entity.id
_entity.type
_entity.pdbx_description
1 polymer ?
#
loop_
_entity_poly.entity_id
_entity_poly.type
_entity_poly.pdbx_seq_one_letter_code
_entity_poly.pdbx_strand_id
1 'polypeptide(L)'
;MKFFLSIFIFSTLTLVGCDSSNVKVKSSNSELSKYQKNAENGDPIAQYNMGVVYQQGLNGEKVDLDKAVYWFEKAAEQGEEEAKANLGIIYYTEGTKYTNITKALDTFSELSKKDNRVALNFLGRMYKDGVGVKQDNNKAFNLFNRAAHLGDLSAQFNLGNMYFNGEGTPLDYEKAAYWYNKAIINGKDGDAAKILAGMYYEGRGVEKNINKSIELLQIAADQGDQEAAQNIEIIKRECGC
;
A
#
# COMPACT_ATOMS: atom_id res chain seq x y z
N MET A 1 6.77 23.58 24.05
CA MET A 1 5.59 23.75 23.19
C MET A 1 5.20 22.35 22.69
N LYS A 2 4.00 21.89 23.02
CA LYS A 2 3.58 20.50 22.71
C LYS A 2 3.22 20.44 21.22
N PHE A 3 3.98 19.69 20.43
CA PHE A 3 3.58 19.31 19.08
C PHE A 3 2.40 18.34 19.21
N PHE A 4 1.19 18.83 18.98
CA PHE A 4 0.05 17.97 18.74
C PHE A 4 0.15 17.48 17.30
N LEU A 5 0.64 16.25 17.12
CA LEU A 5 0.44 15.52 15.88
C LEU A 5 -1.06 15.17 15.82
N SER A 6 -1.86 16.10 15.28
CA SER A 6 -3.22 15.78 14.84
C SER A 6 -3.10 14.90 13.61
N ILE A 7 -3.09 13.59 13.82
CA ILE A 7 -3.27 12.64 12.74
C ILE A 7 -4.74 12.76 12.30
N PHE A 8 -5.03 13.74 11.45
CA PHE A 8 -6.23 13.70 10.62
C PHE A 8 -5.96 12.69 9.51
N ILE A 9 -6.46 11.47 9.73
CA ILE A 9 -6.58 10.47 8.69
C ILE A 9 -7.64 10.97 7.69
N PHE A 10 -7.25 11.84 6.77
CA PHE A 10 -7.96 11.95 5.50
C PHE A 10 -7.48 10.77 4.64
N SER A 11 -8.26 9.73 4.67
CA SER A 11 -8.15 8.62 3.73
C SER A 11 -8.47 9.14 2.33
N THR A 12 -7.50 9.78 1.69
CA THR A 12 -7.46 9.76 0.23
C THR A 12 -7.06 8.35 -0.13
N LEU A 13 -8.03 7.58 -0.58
CA LEU A 13 -7.86 6.24 -1.12
C LEU A 13 -7.02 6.34 -2.39
N THR A 14 -5.72 6.55 -2.23
CA THR A 14 -4.78 6.23 -3.29
C THR A 14 -4.84 4.71 -3.39
N LEU A 15 -5.36 4.22 -4.50
CA LEU A 15 -5.28 2.83 -4.92
C LEU A 15 -3.79 2.43 -5.01
N VAL A 16 -3.15 2.23 -3.88
CA VAL A 16 -1.83 1.60 -3.78
C VAL A 16 -2.11 0.10 -3.78
N GLY A 17 -2.50 -0.36 -4.94
CA GLY A 17 -2.58 -1.79 -5.22
C GLY A 17 -1.48 -2.12 -6.21
N CYS A 18 -0.77 -3.16 -5.93
CA CYS A 18 0.21 -3.84 -6.78
C CYS A 18 1.47 -3.03 -7.09
N ASP A 19 2.56 -3.57 -6.62
CA ASP A 19 3.90 -3.29 -7.11
C ASP A 19 3.90 -3.33 -8.65
N SER A 20 3.82 -2.14 -9.26
CA SER A 20 3.88 -1.96 -10.70
C SER A 20 5.27 -2.24 -11.28
N SER A 21 6.18 -2.80 -10.47
CA SER A 21 7.55 -3.13 -10.90
C SER A 21 7.61 -4.21 -11.98
N ASN A 22 6.55 -4.99 -12.18
CA ASN A 22 6.45 -5.97 -13.27
C ASN A 22 5.59 -5.52 -14.45
N VAL A 23 4.80 -4.46 -14.32
CA VAL A 23 4.05 -3.90 -15.44
C VAL A 23 4.86 -2.75 -16.04
N LYS A 24 5.93 -3.07 -16.78
CA LYS A 24 6.60 -2.11 -17.67
C LYS A 24 5.70 -1.85 -18.89
N VAL A 25 4.54 -1.23 -18.67
CA VAL A 25 3.69 -0.80 -19.77
C VAL A 25 4.02 0.66 -20.10
N LYS A 26 5.25 0.92 -20.57
CA LYS A 26 5.54 2.04 -21.47
C LYS A 26 5.42 1.48 -22.87
N SER A 27 4.21 1.26 -23.34
CA SER A 27 4.04 0.66 -24.66
C SER A 27 3.36 1.61 -25.63
N SER A 28 3.85 1.56 -26.88
CA SER A 28 3.19 2.15 -28.03
C SER A 28 1.82 1.46 -28.24
N ASN A 29 0.87 2.11 -28.93
CA ASN A 29 -0.43 1.51 -29.30
C ASN A 29 -0.30 0.11 -29.92
N SER A 30 0.85 -0.24 -30.50
CA SER A 30 1.12 -1.56 -31.08
C SER A 30 1.31 -2.67 -30.03
N GLU A 31 1.86 -2.35 -28.86
CA GLU A 31 2.03 -3.34 -27.78
C GLU A 31 0.70 -3.59 -27.04
N LEU A 32 -0.09 -2.56 -26.80
CA LEU A 32 -1.45 -2.74 -26.25
C LEU A 32 -2.28 -3.68 -27.13
N SER A 33 -2.25 -3.47 -28.45
CA SER A 33 -2.93 -4.34 -29.42
C SER A 33 -2.46 -5.79 -29.34
N LYS A 34 -1.17 -6.02 -29.10
CA LYS A 34 -0.60 -7.37 -28.90
C LYS A 34 -1.09 -8.00 -27.58
N TYR A 35 -1.10 -7.24 -26.48
CA TYR A 35 -1.64 -7.73 -25.20
C TYR A 35 -3.12 -8.05 -25.31
N GLN A 36 -3.90 -7.20 -25.94
CA GLN A 36 -5.31 -7.42 -26.16
C GLN A 36 -5.56 -8.72 -26.96
N LYS A 37 -4.84 -8.92 -28.07
CA LYS A 37 -4.95 -10.14 -28.88
C LYS A 37 -4.60 -11.42 -28.10
N ASN A 38 -3.56 -11.36 -27.25
CA ASN A 38 -3.18 -12.51 -26.42
C ASN A 38 -4.25 -12.79 -25.34
N ALA A 39 -4.82 -11.75 -24.74
CA ALA A 39 -5.90 -11.89 -23.76
C ALA A 39 -7.17 -12.49 -24.39
N GLU A 40 -7.53 -12.05 -25.59
CA GLU A 40 -8.64 -12.61 -26.38
C GLU A 40 -8.41 -14.09 -26.75
N ASN A 41 -7.14 -14.47 -26.96
CA ASN A 41 -6.75 -15.86 -27.21
C ASN A 41 -6.67 -16.72 -25.93
N GLY A 42 -6.97 -16.15 -24.77
CA GLY A 42 -7.07 -16.88 -23.50
C GLY A 42 -5.82 -16.89 -22.62
N ASP A 43 -4.76 -16.14 -22.96
CA ASP A 43 -3.56 -16.04 -22.11
C ASP A 43 -3.89 -15.38 -20.77
N PRO A 44 -3.78 -16.07 -19.62
CA PRO A 44 -4.18 -15.55 -18.31
C PRO A 44 -3.35 -14.34 -17.87
N ILE A 45 -2.06 -14.30 -18.19
CA ILE A 45 -1.20 -13.16 -17.87
C ILE A 45 -1.60 -11.93 -18.69
N ALA A 46 -1.89 -12.11 -19.98
CA ALA A 46 -2.39 -11.02 -20.82
C ALA A 46 -3.77 -10.54 -20.35
N GLN A 47 -4.66 -11.43 -19.93
CA GLN A 47 -5.95 -11.09 -19.33
C GLN A 47 -5.79 -10.29 -18.04
N TYR A 48 -4.92 -10.71 -17.13
CA TYR A 48 -4.57 -9.94 -15.94
C TYR A 48 -4.08 -8.53 -16.31
N ASN A 49 -3.13 -8.42 -17.25
CA ASN A 49 -2.60 -7.13 -17.67
C ASN A 49 -3.67 -6.23 -18.29
N MET A 50 -4.61 -6.78 -19.07
CA MET A 50 -5.76 -6.00 -19.58
C MET A 50 -6.66 -5.52 -18.44
N GLY A 51 -6.87 -6.33 -17.40
CA GLY A 51 -7.56 -5.90 -16.19
C GLY A 51 -6.89 -4.69 -15.53
N VAL A 52 -5.56 -4.72 -15.38
CA VAL A 52 -4.76 -3.60 -14.84
C VAL A 52 -4.86 -2.36 -15.73
N VAL A 53 -4.79 -2.51 -17.05
CA VAL A 53 -4.92 -1.40 -18.01
C VAL A 53 -6.24 -0.67 -17.81
N TYR A 54 -7.35 -1.37 -17.73
CA TYR A 54 -8.66 -0.75 -17.54
C TYR A 54 -8.90 -0.26 -16.10
N GLN A 55 -8.34 -0.92 -15.10
CA GLN A 55 -8.44 -0.46 -13.71
C GLN A 55 -7.74 0.88 -13.49
N GLN A 56 -6.59 1.10 -14.14
CA GLN A 56 -5.75 2.28 -13.95
C GLN A 56 -5.85 3.32 -15.07
N GLY A 57 -6.52 3.01 -16.15
CA GLY A 57 -6.61 3.91 -17.33
C GLY A 57 -5.26 4.09 -18.03
N LEU A 58 -4.51 3.00 -18.20
CA LEU A 58 -3.18 3.02 -18.82
C LEU A 58 -3.26 3.01 -20.36
N ASN A 59 -2.16 3.39 -21.02
CA ASN A 59 -1.97 3.32 -22.48
C ASN A 59 -3.02 4.07 -23.30
N GLY A 60 -3.59 5.15 -22.77
CA GLY A 60 -4.61 5.95 -23.43
C GLY A 60 -6.03 5.43 -23.23
N GLU A 61 -6.20 4.31 -22.56
CA GLU A 61 -7.52 3.84 -22.13
C GLU A 61 -8.02 4.68 -20.95
N LYS A 62 -9.34 4.78 -20.80
CA LYS A 62 -9.97 5.37 -19.63
C LYS A 62 -10.14 4.31 -18.54
N VAL A 63 -10.18 4.73 -17.29
CA VAL A 63 -10.60 3.85 -16.20
C VAL A 63 -11.98 3.27 -16.49
N ASP A 64 -12.07 1.93 -16.53
CA ASP A 64 -13.28 1.18 -16.81
C ASP A 64 -13.31 -0.07 -15.92
N LEU A 65 -13.99 0.04 -14.77
CA LEU A 65 -14.06 -1.06 -13.82
C LEU A 65 -14.82 -2.27 -14.34
N ASP A 66 -15.75 -2.10 -15.30
CA ASP A 66 -16.49 -3.21 -15.88
C ASP A 66 -15.58 -4.10 -16.72
N LYS A 67 -14.76 -3.46 -17.56
CA LYS A 67 -13.74 -4.18 -18.33
C LYS A 67 -12.65 -4.75 -17.43
N ALA A 68 -12.24 -4.02 -16.39
CA ALA A 68 -11.25 -4.52 -15.44
C ALA A 68 -11.74 -5.81 -14.76
N VAL A 69 -12.96 -5.81 -14.22
CA VAL A 69 -13.58 -6.99 -13.59
C VAL A 69 -13.68 -8.14 -14.59
N TYR A 70 -14.18 -7.88 -15.80
CA TYR A 70 -14.29 -8.92 -16.84
C TYR A 70 -12.96 -9.63 -17.10
N TRP A 71 -11.88 -8.86 -17.26
CA TRP A 71 -10.57 -9.44 -17.55
C TRP A 71 -9.94 -10.12 -16.35
N PHE A 72 -10.09 -9.56 -15.15
CA PHE A 72 -9.63 -10.21 -13.92
C PHE A 72 -10.39 -11.51 -13.63
N GLU A 73 -11.70 -11.57 -13.87
CA GLU A 73 -12.48 -12.80 -13.71
C GLU A 73 -11.96 -13.90 -14.63
N LYS A 74 -11.73 -13.60 -15.92
CA LYS A 74 -11.17 -14.56 -16.86
C LYS A 74 -9.77 -15.07 -16.45
N ALA A 75 -8.91 -14.20 -15.98
CA ALA A 75 -7.59 -14.59 -15.51
C ALA A 75 -7.68 -15.43 -14.21
N ALA A 76 -8.53 -15.03 -13.27
CA ALA A 76 -8.73 -15.73 -11.99
C ALA A 76 -9.36 -17.13 -12.19
N GLU A 77 -10.26 -17.32 -13.15
CA GLU A 77 -10.81 -18.62 -13.53
C GLU A 77 -9.73 -19.61 -14.01
N GLN A 78 -8.63 -19.08 -14.56
CA GLN A 78 -7.46 -19.85 -14.98
C GLN A 78 -6.40 -20.01 -13.89
N GLY A 79 -6.69 -19.53 -12.67
CA GLY A 79 -5.81 -19.68 -11.50
C GLY A 79 -4.84 -18.52 -11.26
N GLU A 80 -4.98 -17.40 -11.97
CA GLU A 80 -4.13 -16.21 -11.76
C GLU A 80 -4.48 -15.56 -10.41
N GLU A 81 -3.60 -15.73 -9.41
CA GLU A 81 -3.85 -15.27 -8.05
C GLU A 81 -3.83 -13.75 -7.91
N GLU A 82 -2.99 -13.07 -8.67
CA GLU A 82 -2.93 -11.62 -8.73
C GLU A 82 -4.23 -11.01 -9.27
N ALA A 83 -4.85 -11.63 -10.27
CA ALA A 83 -6.16 -11.24 -10.76
C ALA A 83 -7.24 -11.41 -9.69
N LYS A 84 -7.21 -12.54 -8.98
CA LYS A 84 -8.12 -12.81 -7.87
C LYS A 84 -7.94 -11.80 -6.73
N ALA A 85 -6.70 -11.41 -6.40
CA ALA A 85 -6.41 -10.40 -5.40
C ALA A 85 -6.95 -9.02 -5.82
N ASN A 86 -6.80 -8.64 -7.11
CA ASN A 86 -7.36 -7.38 -7.63
C ASN A 86 -8.89 -7.36 -7.60
N LEU A 87 -9.56 -8.48 -7.88
CA LEU A 87 -11.02 -8.60 -7.67
C LEU A 87 -11.38 -8.38 -6.20
N GLY A 88 -10.62 -8.97 -5.27
CA GLY A 88 -10.78 -8.73 -3.84
C GLY A 88 -10.68 -7.26 -3.47
N ILE A 89 -9.72 -6.53 -4.04
CA ILE A 89 -9.57 -5.08 -3.85
C ILE A 89 -10.78 -4.32 -4.38
N ILE A 90 -11.25 -4.66 -5.58
CA ILE A 90 -12.44 -4.02 -6.18
C ILE A 90 -13.68 -4.27 -5.31
N TYR A 91 -13.86 -5.48 -4.78
CA TYR A 91 -14.97 -5.80 -3.85
C TYR A 91 -14.83 -5.09 -2.50
N TYR A 92 -13.60 -4.83 -2.04
CA TYR A 92 -13.33 -4.10 -0.80
C TYR A 92 -13.55 -2.59 -0.95
N THR A 93 -13.39 -2.04 -2.15
CA THR A 93 -13.47 -0.60 -2.41
C THR A 93 -14.90 -0.12 -2.31
N GLU A 94 -15.14 0.83 -1.39
CA GLU A 94 -16.45 1.45 -1.20
C GLU A 94 -16.84 2.38 -2.37
N GLY A 95 -18.15 2.58 -2.53
CA GLY A 95 -18.68 3.53 -3.51
C GLY A 95 -18.71 3.03 -4.96
N THR A 96 -18.37 1.77 -5.22
CA THR A 96 -18.52 1.16 -6.53
C THR A 96 -19.72 0.20 -6.57
N LYS A 97 -20.25 -0.09 -7.75
CA LYS A 97 -21.30 -1.11 -7.90
C LYS A 97 -20.83 -2.53 -7.58
N TYR A 98 -19.53 -2.73 -7.46
CA TYR A 98 -18.90 -4.00 -7.13
C TYR A 98 -18.60 -4.17 -5.64
N THR A 99 -18.83 -3.15 -4.82
CA THR A 99 -18.58 -3.22 -3.36
C THR A 99 -19.30 -4.42 -2.74
N ASN A 100 -18.52 -5.34 -2.20
CA ASN A 100 -19.02 -6.54 -1.52
C ASN A 100 -18.00 -7.04 -0.50
N ILE A 101 -18.15 -6.58 0.73
CA ILE A 101 -17.19 -6.88 1.81
C ILE A 101 -17.10 -8.37 2.13
N THR A 102 -18.20 -9.12 2.02
CA THR A 102 -18.16 -10.59 2.22
C THR A 102 -17.32 -11.27 1.15
N LYS A 103 -17.53 -10.93 -0.13
CA LYS A 103 -16.69 -11.46 -1.22
C LYS A 103 -15.21 -11.08 -1.06
N ALA A 104 -14.93 -9.84 -0.66
CA ALA A 104 -13.56 -9.39 -0.38
C ALA A 104 -12.92 -10.24 0.73
N LEU A 105 -13.63 -10.42 1.85
CA LEU A 105 -13.16 -11.22 2.98
C LEU A 105 -12.87 -12.67 2.58
N ASP A 106 -13.79 -13.30 1.86
CA ASP A 106 -13.63 -14.69 1.39
C ASP A 106 -12.41 -14.82 0.46
N THR A 107 -12.28 -13.87 -0.48
CA THR A 107 -11.17 -13.83 -1.45
C THR A 107 -9.83 -13.66 -0.73
N PHE A 108 -9.71 -12.68 0.16
CA PHE A 108 -8.45 -12.46 0.88
C PHE A 108 -8.16 -13.58 1.88
N SER A 109 -9.19 -14.16 2.52
CA SER A 109 -9.02 -15.30 3.42
C SER A 109 -8.50 -16.55 2.69
N GLU A 110 -8.97 -16.81 1.48
CA GLU A 110 -8.48 -17.91 0.65
C GLU A 110 -7.01 -17.67 0.22
N LEU A 111 -6.72 -16.50 -0.37
CA LEU A 111 -5.39 -16.17 -0.87
C LEU A 111 -4.35 -16.03 0.25
N SER A 112 -4.75 -15.61 1.46
CA SER A 112 -3.85 -15.52 2.62
C SER A 112 -3.30 -16.88 3.07
N LYS A 113 -4.01 -17.99 2.80
CA LYS A 113 -3.54 -19.35 3.07
C LYS A 113 -2.40 -19.77 2.13
N LYS A 114 -2.27 -19.09 1.00
CA LYS A 114 -1.22 -19.29 -0.01
C LYS A 114 -0.09 -18.28 0.10
N ASP A 115 -0.04 -17.50 1.18
CA ASP A 115 0.93 -16.43 1.39
C ASP A 115 0.91 -15.32 0.33
N ASN A 116 -0.25 -15.09 -0.32
CA ASN A 116 -0.38 -13.94 -1.20
C ASN A 116 -0.26 -12.64 -0.37
N ARG A 117 0.81 -11.87 -0.60
CA ARG A 117 1.17 -10.70 0.20
C ARG A 117 0.10 -9.62 0.19
N VAL A 118 -0.56 -9.41 -0.96
CA VAL A 118 -1.64 -8.42 -1.11
C VAL A 118 -2.85 -8.82 -0.27
N ALA A 119 -3.25 -10.08 -0.37
CA ALA A 119 -4.37 -10.61 0.41
C ALA A 119 -4.11 -10.56 1.92
N LEU A 120 -2.88 -10.91 2.35
CA LEU A 120 -2.47 -10.79 3.76
C LEU A 120 -2.58 -9.36 4.27
N ASN A 121 -2.12 -8.37 3.48
CA ASN A 121 -2.20 -6.97 3.85
C ASN A 121 -3.67 -6.49 3.96
N PHE A 122 -4.50 -6.77 2.95
CA PHE A 122 -5.90 -6.37 2.99
C PHE A 122 -6.70 -7.07 4.09
N LEU A 123 -6.47 -8.36 4.31
CA LEU A 123 -7.07 -9.08 5.42
C LEU A 123 -6.61 -8.52 6.79
N GLY A 124 -5.35 -8.11 6.90
CA GLY A 124 -4.81 -7.40 8.07
C GLY A 124 -5.55 -6.10 8.34
N ARG A 125 -5.81 -5.30 7.29
CA ARG A 125 -6.61 -4.07 7.40
C ARG A 125 -8.04 -4.38 7.83
N MET A 126 -8.68 -5.39 7.26
CA MET A 126 -10.04 -5.80 7.65
C MET A 126 -10.13 -6.13 9.14
N TYR A 127 -9.15 -6.88 9.69
CA TYR A 127 -9.10 -7.16 11.12
C TYR A 127 -8.73 -5.93 11.97
N LYS A 128 -7.83 -5.05 11.49
CA LYS A 128 -7.46 -3.83 12.19
C LYS A 128 -8.65 -2.88 12.34
N ASP A 129 -9.41 -2.71 11.24
CA ASP A 129 -10.49 -1.72 11.16
C ASP A 129 -11.87 -2.33 11.52
N GLY A 130 -11.98 -3.66 11.66
CA GLY A 130 -13.25 -4.34 11.94
C GLY A 130 -14.20 -4.37 10.73
N VAL A 131 -13.67 -4.30 9.51
CA VAL A 131 -14.48 -4.28 8.27
C VAL A 131 -14.83 -5.72 7.86
N GLY A 132 -16.10 -6.08 7.94
CA GLY A 132 -16.59 -7.42 7.62
C GLY A 132 -16.25 -8.51 8.65
N VAL A 133 -15.45 -8.18 9.64
CA VAL A 133 -15.02 -9.06 10.75
C VAL A 133 -15.01 -8.29 12.06
N LYS A 134 -15.03 -9.00 13.19
CA LYS A 134 -14.75 -8.37 14.49
C LYS A 134 -13.30 -7.88 14.50
N GLN A 135 -13.10 -6.63 14.93
CA GLN A 135 -11.77 -6.04 15.10
C GLN A 135 -10.86 -6.93 15.97
N ASP A 136 -9.63 -7.16 15.50
CA ASP A 136 -8.64 -7.99 16.19
C ASP A 136 -7.23 -7.53 15.81
N ASN A 137 -6.64 -6.67 16.64
CA ASN A 137 -5.32 -6.12 16.39
C ASN A 137 -4.21 -7.20 16.43
N ASN A 138 -4.37 -8.28 17.22
CA ASN A 138 -3.39 -9.37 17.24
C ASN A 138 -3.36 -10.13 15.90
N LYS A 139 -4.55 -10.40 15.34
CA LYS A 139 -4.63 -11.00 13.99
C LYS A 139 -4.11 -10.07 12.93
N ALA A 140 -4.46 -8.78 12.99
CA ALA A 140 -3.95 -7.77 12.05
C ALA A 140 -2.42 -7.72 12.08
N PHE A 141 -1.81 -7.67 13.27
CA PHE A 141 -0.36 -7.70 13.43
C PHE A 141 0.29 -8.92 12.77
N ASN A 142 -0.25 -10.12 13.02
CA ASN A 142 0.30 -11.35 12.44
C ASN A 142 0.20 -11.36 10.91
N LEU A 143 -0.90 -10.84 10.36
CA LEU A 143 -1.12 -10.74 8.91
C LEU A 143 -0.18 -9.72 8.26
N PHE A 144 -0.07 -8.52 8.84
CA PHE A 144 0.88 -7.50 8.36
C PHE A 144 2.34 -7.98 8.49
N ASN A 145 2.67 -8.68 9.58
CA ASN A 145 4.02 -9.23 9.76
C ASN A 145 4.37 -10.22 8.64
N ARG A 146 3.46 -11.14 8.29
CA ARG A 146 3.66 -12.05 7.16
C ARG A 146 3.79 -11.31 5.85
N ALA A 147 2.86 -10.39 5.54
CA ALA A 147 2.86 -9.61 4.30
C ALA A 147 4.14 -8.76 4.16
N ALA A 148 4.57 -8.10 5.24
CA ALA A 148 5.78 -7.25 5.25
C ALA A 148 7.05 -8.06 4.98
N HIS A 149 7.17 -9.28 5.54
CA HIS A 149 8.30 -10.17 5.25
C HIS A 149 8.27 -10.71 3.82
N LEU A 150 7.10 -10.83 3.21
CA LEU A 150 6.94 -11.15 1.78
C LEU A 150 7.15 -9.93 0.86
N GLY A 151 7.51 -8.77 1.42
CA GLY A 151 7.86 -7.57 0.67
C GLY A 151 6.66 -6.69 0.28
N ASP A 152 5.48 -6.87 0.90
CA ASP A 152 4.38 -5.93 0.69
C ASP A 152 4.72 -4.57 1.34
N LEU A 153 4.78 -3.52 0.51
CA LEU A 153 5.22 -2.19 0.95
C LEU A 153 4.23 -1.55 1.92
N SER A 154 2.94 -1.68 1.65
CA SER A 154 1.90 -1.15 2.53
C SER A 154 1.86 -1.89 3.87
N ALA A 155 2.12 -3.20 3.86
CA ALA A 155 2.22 -3.98 5.09
C ALA A 155 3.47 -3.61 5.91
N GLN A 156 4.60 -3.25 5.28
CA GLN A 156 5.79 -2.75 5.98
C GLN A 156 5.47 -1.46 6.74
N PHE A 157 4.77 -0.52 6.11
CA PHE A 157 4.27 0.68 6.77
C PHE A 157 3.29 0.38 7.90
N ASN A 158 2.28 -0.47 7.64
CA ASN A 158 1.28 -0.85 8.65
C ASN A 158 1.92 -1.54 9.85
N LEU A 159 2.90 -2.42 9.63
CA LEU A 159 3.63 -3.09 10.70
C LEU A 159 4.48 -2.10 11.52
N GLY A 160 5.10 -1.11 10.86
CA GLY A 160 5.76 0.01 11.51
C GLY A 160 4.80 0.76 12.45
N ASN A 161 3.60 1.09 11.97
CA ASN A 161 2.55 1.74 12.76
C ASN A 161 2.14 0.90 13.98
N MET A 162 1.98 -0.42 13.81
CA MET A 162 1.59 -1.30 14.92
C MET A 162 2.66 -1.35 16.02
N TYR A 163 3.94 -1.41 15.67
CA TYR A 163 5.02 -1.31 16.65
C TYR A 163 5.10 0.09 17.28
N PHE A 164 4.89 1.15 16.49
CA PHE A 164 4.94 2.53 16.95
C PHE A 164 3.85 2.86 17.98
N ASN A 165 2.65 2.29 17.79
CA ASN A 165 1.50 2.53 18.65
C ASN A 165 1.32 1.46 19.75
N GLY A 166 1.99 0.30 19.64
CA GLY A 166 1.74 -0.83 20.53
C GLY A 166 0.39 -1.51 20.26
N GLU A 167 -0.06 -1.54 18.99
CA GLU A 167 -1.32 -2.14 18.59
C GLU A 167 -1.13 -3.62 18.21
N GLY A 168 -1.75 -4.55 18.96
CA GLY A 168 -1.59 -5.99 18.72
C GLY A 168 -0.17 -6.55 18.99
N THR A 169 0.72 -5.71 19.49
CA THR A 169 2.10 -6.03 19.89
C THR A 169 2.53 -5.03 20.96
N PRO A 170 3.52 -5.34 21.83
CA PRO A 170 4.13 -4.33 22.66
C PRO A 170 4.73 -3.19 21.82
N LEU A 171 4.64 -1.96 22.35
CA LEU A 171 5.26 -0.79 21.74
C LEU A 171 6.78 -1.00 21.60
N ASP A 172 7.30 -0.73 20.40
CA ASP A 172 8.73 -0.93 20.09
C ASP A 172 9.15 0.07 18.98
N TYR A 173 9.71 1.19 19.39
CA TYR A 173 10.14 2.24 18.45
C TYR A 173 11.32 1.82 17.57
N GLU A 174 12.20 0.93 18.02
CA GLU A 174 13.32 0.45 17.19
C GLU A 174 12.81 -0.38 16.03
N LYS A 175 11.85 -1.30 16.30
CA LYS A 175 11.20 -2.09 15.24
C LYS A 175 10.33 -1.22 14.34
N ALA A 176 9.64 -0.22 14.89
CA ALA A 176 8.90 0.74 14.07
C ALA A 176 9.82 1.45 13.08
N ALA A 177 10.96 2.00 13.55
CA ALA A 177 11.95 2.66 12.70
C ALA A 177 12.50 1.71 11.61
N TYR A 178 12.78 0.47 11.97
CA TYR A 178 13.24 -0.55 11.01
C TYR A 178 12.22 -0.76 9.87
N TRP A 179 10.93 -0.93 10.20
CA TRP A 179 9.91 -1.19 9.20
C TRP A 179 9.57 0.03 8.35
N TYR A 180 9.53 1.24 8.94
CA TYR A 180 9.39 2.48 8.17
C TYR A 180 10.56 2.65 7.20
N ASN A 181 11.79 2.40 7.63
CA ASN A 181 12.95 2.47 6.74
C ASN A 181 12.85 1.46 5.57
N LYS A 182 12.32 0.26 5.82
CA LYS A 182 12.04 -0.73 4.76
C LYS A 182 11.01 -0.21 3.74
N ALA A 183 9.90 0.36 4.21
CA ALA A 183 8.88 0.96 3.34
C ALA A 183 9.44 2.10 2.47
N ILE A 184 10.31 2.94 3.06
CA ILE A 184 10.97 4.05 2.35
C ILE A 184 11.93 3.53 1.29
N ILE A 185 12.84 2.60 1.63
CA ILE A 185 13.86 2.09 0.70
C ILE A 185 13.21 1.39 -0.49
N ASN A 186 12.19 0.58 -0.23
CA ASN A 186 11.57 -0.25 -1.26
C ASN A 186 10.48 0.50 -2.04
N GLY A 187 9.76 1.45 -1.42
CA GLY A 187 8.58 2.10 -2.00
C GLY A 187 8.64 3.63 -2.04
N LYS A 188 9.66 4.26 -1.47
CA LYS A 188 9.73 5.72 -1.28
C LYS A 188 8.49 6.25 -0.55
N ASP A 189 8.00 5.53 0.47
CA ASP A 189 6.80 5.88 1.22
C ASP A 189 6.99 7.20 1.98
N GLY A 190 6.28 8.25 1.54
CA GLY A 190 6.38 9.59 2.09
C GLY A 190 5.81 9.69 3.52
N ASP A 191 4.77 8.94 3.83
CA ASP A 191 4.19 8.92 5.17
C ASP A 191 5.12 8.22 6.16
N ALA A 192 5.71 7.09 5.76
CA ALA A 192 6.75 6.45 6.55
C ALA A 192 7.94 7.38 6.77
N ALA A 193 8.33 8.15 5.74
CA ALA A 193 9.43 9.09 5.82
C ALA A 193 9.15 10.23 6.81
N LYS A 194 7.94 10.80 6.82
CA LYS A 194 7.54 11.83 7.81
C LYS A 194 7.59 11.31 9.24
N ILE A 195 7.05 10.10 9.49
CA ILE A 195 7.04 9.53 10.83
C ILE A 195 8.47 9.23 11.30
N LEU A 196 9.28 8.60 10.45
CA LEU A 196 10.67 8.29 10.76
C LEU A 196 11.51 9.57 10.95
N ALA A 197 11.22 10.63 10.21
CA ALA A 197 11.83 11.94 10.41
C ALA A 197 11.56 12.51 11.81
N GLY A 198 10.32 12.43 12.26
CA GLY A 198 9.94 12.78 13.63
C GLY A 198 10.69 11.94 14.69
N MET A 199 10.84 10.64 14.43
CA MET A 199 11.59 9.75 15.32
C MET A 199 13.07 10.15 15.43
N TYR A 200 13.72 10.52 14.33
CA TYR A 200 15.11 11.05 14.35
C TYR A 200 15.20 12.42 14.99
N TYR A 201 14.20 13.29 14.78
CA TYR A 201 14.17 14.61 15.42
C TYR A 201 14.09 14.53 16.95
N GLU A 202 13.31 13.60 17.47
CA GLU A 202 13.07 13.41 18.89
C GLU A 202 14.05 12.41 19.57
N GLY A 203 14.68 11.51 18.79
CA GLY A 203 15.48 10.41 19.30
C GLY A 203 14.65 9.25 19.83
N ARG A 204 13.49 8.95 19.19
CA ARG A 204 12.62 7.84 19.58
C ARG A 204 13.01 6.56 18.83
N GLY A 205 13.54 5.56 19.54
CA GLY A 205 13.95 4.27 18.94
C GLY A 205 15.11 4.37 17.95
N VAL A 206 15.66 5.56 17.77
CA VAL A 206 16.84 5.88 16.95
C VAL A 206 17.65 6.97 17.65
N GLU A 207 18.95 7.05 17.39
CA GLU A 207 19.76 8.17 17.85
C GLU A 207 19.27 9.47 17.20
N LYS A 208 19.12 10.54 18.03
CA LYS A 208 18.68 11.85 17.56
C LYS A 208 19.60 12.37 16.46
N ASN A 209 19.03 12.70 15.30
CA ASN A 209 19.78 13.19 14.14
C ASN A 209 18.95 14.15 13.30
N ILE A 210 19.19 15.44 13.45
CA ILE A 210 18.45 16.51 12.78
C ILE A 210 18.65 16.46 11.26
N ASN A 211 19.88 16.22 10.79
CA ASN A 211 20.16 16.12 9.37
C ASN A 211 19.38 14.97 8.72
N LYS A 212 19.35 13.81 9.40
CA LYS A 212 18.58 12.65 8.92
C LYS A 212 17.07 12.92 8.90
N SER A 213 16.58 13.67 9.89
CA SER A 213 15.17 14.12 9.90
C SER A 213 14.85 14.97 8.68
N ILE A 214 15.72 15.95 8.33
CA ILE A 214 15.54 16.81 7.15
C ILE A 214 15.60 15.98 5.85
N GLU A 215 16.56 15.06 5.72
CA GLU A 215 16.66 14.18 4.54
C GLU A 215 15.39 13.36 4.32
N LEU A 216 14.79 12.83 5.38
CA LEU A 216 13.57 12.04 5.32
C LEU A 216 12.35 12.90 4.98
N LEU A 217 12.24 14.10 5.57
CA LEU A 217 11.18 15.04 5.20
C LEU A 217 11.26 15.47 3.73
N GLN A 218 12.49 15.56 3.17
CA GLN A 218 12.67 15.90 1.76
C GLN A 218 12.02 14.85 0.84
N ILE A 219 12.03 13.56 1.22
CA ILE A 219 11.38 12.49 0.44
C ILE A 219 9.87 12.76 0.30
N ALA A 220 9.20 13.17 1.39
CA ALA A 220 7.79 13.50 1.36
C ALA A 220 7.52 14.82 0.61
N ALA A 221 8.37 15.82 0.82
CA ALA A 221 8.27 17.12 0.15
C ALA A 221 8.43 16.98 -1.37
N ASP A 222 9.34 16.14 -1.85
CA ASP A 222 9.54 15.85 -3.28
C ASP A 222 8.31 15.17 -3.92
N GLN A 223 7.44 14.56 -3.10
CA GLN A 223 6.15 14.01 -3.52
C GLN A 223 5.00 15.03 -3.46
N GLY A 224 5.30 16.28 -3.10
CA GLY A 224 4.33 17.36 -3.04
C GLY A 224 3.71 17.57 -1.64
N ASP A 225 4.24 16.94 -0.59
CA ASP A 225 3.77 17.17 0.78
C ASP A 225 4.25 18.55 1.29
N GLN A 226 3.31 19.50 1.34
CA GLN A 226 3.58 20.87 1.76
C GLN A 226 3.91 20.97 3.26
N GLU A 227 3.34 20.10 4.09
CA GLU A 227 3.62 20.07 5.53
C GLU A 227 5.08 19.63 5.77
N ALA A 228 5.55 18.61 5.04
CA ALA A 228 6.94 18.19 5.11
C ALA A 228 7.89 19.32 4.69
N ALA A 229 7.58 20.04 3.61
CA ALA A 229 8.38 21.18 3.19
C ALA A 229 8.42 22.30 4.24
N GLN A 230 7.29 22.63 4.87
CA GLN A 230 7.23 23.61 5.96
C GLN A 230 8.03 23.16 7.20
N ASN A 231 7.94 21.87 7.56
CA ASN A 231 8.68 21.32 8.69
C ASN A 231 10.19 21.40 8.47
N ILE A 232 10.68 21.19 7.24
CA ILE A 232 12.10 21.39 6.91
C ILE A 232 12.54 22.83 7.23
N GLU A 233 11.78 23.83 6.81
CA GLU A 233 12.12 25.24 7.04
C GLU A 233 12.08 25.62 8.53
N ILE A 234 11.14 25.05 9.29
CA ILE A 234 11.05 25.25 10.74
C ILE A 234 12.30 24.65 11.41
N ILE A 235 12.64 23.40 11.10
CA ILE A 235 13.78 22.69 11.70
C ILE A 235 15.08 23.42 11.38
N LYS A 236 15.31 23.85 10.12
CA LYS A 236 16.51 24.61 9.74
C LYS A 236 16.63 25.91 10.52
N ARG A 237 15.53 26.63 10.74
CA ARG A 237 15.52 27.86 11.55
C ARG A 237 15.86 27.61 13.00
N GLU A 238 15.35 26.52 13.59
CA GLU A 238 15.58 26.17 15.01
C GLU A 238 17.00 25.69 15.27
N CYS A 239 17.60 24.93 14.34
CA CYS A 239 18.96 24.41 14.49
C CYS A 239 20.04 25.38 14.02
N GLY A 240 19.69 26.43 13.25
CA GLY A 240 20.67 27.33 12.63
C GLY A 240 21.47 26.68 11.50
N CYS A 241 20.92 25.65 10.87
CA CYS A 241 21.58 24.84 9.83
C CYS A 241 20.95 25.01 8.45
#